data_234d598b3bdbab52c1643e8eb6d1520d
#
_entry.id   234d598b3bdbab52c1643e8eb6d1520d
#
_cell.length_a   1.000
_cell.length_b   1.000
_cell.length_c   1.000
_cell.angle_alpha   90.00
_cell.angle_beta   90.00
_cell.angle_gamma   90.00
#
_symmetry.space_group_name_H-M   'P 1'
#
loop_
_entity.id
_entity.type
_entity.pdbx_description
1 polymer ?
#
loop_
_entity_poly.entity_id
_entity_poly.type
_entity_poly.pdbx_seq_one_letter_code
_entity_poly.pdbx_strand_id
1 'polypeptide(L)'
;GVPVLTDVHDQSQVTQVSSVADVLQTPAFLCRQTDFINAVATSGKPVNIKKGQFLAPGDMKQVVTKAKEANGGLDNIIVCERGASFGYNTLISDMRSLSIMRDTNCPVVFDATHSVQQPGGQGDKSGGQSEFVPWQVGAVM
;
A
#
# COMPACT_ATOMS: atom_id res chain seq x y z
N GLY A 1 -23.42 -3.85 7.15
CA GLY A 1 -22.20 -3.47 7.87
C GLY A 1 -21.33 -2.58 7.02
N VAL A 2 -20.29 -2.02 7.59
CA VAL A 2 -19.27 -1.25 6.86
C VAL A 2 -18.19 -2.22 6.39
N PRO A 3 -17.72 -2.15 5.13
CA PRO A 3 -16.61 -2.97 4.66
C PRO A 3 -15.33 -2.74 5.48
N VAL A 4 -14.59 -3.81 5.73
CA VAL A 4 -13.37 -3.79 6.54
C VAL A 4 -12.15 -4.08 5.67
N LEU A 5 -11.16 -3.19 5.75
CA LEU A 5 -9.82 -3.38 5.18
C LEU A 5 -8.84 -3.57 6.32
N THR A 6 -7.97 -4.59 6.23
CA THR A 6 -6.94 -4.83 7.25
C THR A 6 -5.65 -5.39 6.65
N ASP A 7 -4.54 -5.16 7.37
CA ASP A 7 -3.23 -5.68 6.99
C ASP A 7 -3.14 -7.20 7.19
N VAL A 8 -2.42 -7.85 6.27
CA VAL A 8 -1.92 -9.23 6.40
C VAL A 8 -0.39 -9.14 6.43
N HIS A 9 0.26 -9.76 7.40
CA HIS A 9 1.70 -9.64 7.61
C HIS A 9 2.47 -10.90 7.26
N ASP A 10 1.78 -12.05 7.13
CA ASP A 10 2.37 -13.35 6.86
C ASP A 10 1.43 -14.22 6.01
N GLN A 11 2.00 -15.10 5.19
CA GLN A 11 1.22 -16.01 4.34
C GLN A 11 0.25 -16.89 5.12
N SER A 12 0.64 -17.34 6.31
CA SER A 12 -0.18 -18.19 7.16
C SER A 12 -1.48 -17.53 7.64
N GLN A 13 -1.50 -16.18 7.64
CA GLN A 13 -2.66 -15.40 8.06
C GLN A 13 -3.70 -15.22 6.93
N VAL A 14 -3.29 -15.37 5.67
CA VAL A 14 -4.12 -15.02 4.50
C VAL A 14 -5.49 -15.68 4.56
N THR A 15 -5.55 -16.99 4.78
CA THR A 15 -6.81 -17.73 4.81
C THR A 15 -7.73 -17.24 5.94
N GLN A 16 -7.18 -17.04 7.12
CA GLN A 16 -7.96 -16.61 8.28
C GLN A 16 -8.47 -15.18 8.11
N VAL A 17 -7.61 -14.26 7.69
CA VAL A 17 -7.98 -12.85 7.51
C VAL A 17 -8.98 -12.69 6.37
N SER A 18 -8.80 -13.41 5.25
CA SER A 18 -9.73 -13.36 4.11
C SER A 18 -11.14 -13.88 4.46
N SER A 19 -11.28 -14.69 5.49
CA SER A 19 -12.60 -15.17 5.92
C SER A 19 -13.45 -14.09 6.61
N VAL A 20 -12.83 -13.03 7.14
CA VAL A 20 -13.50 -12.00 7.95
C VAL A 20 -13.35 -10.58 7.40
N ALA A 21 -12.32 -10.29 6.61
CA ALA A 21 -12.10 -8.99 5.99
C ALA A 21 -12.67 -8.92 4.57
N ASP A 22 -13.09 -7.73 4.15
CA ASP A 22 -13.59 -7.48 2.79
C ASP A 22 -12.47 -7.14 1.82
N VAL A 23 -11.42 -6.47 2.29
CA VAL A 23 -10.23 -6.08 1.53
C VAL A 23 -8.98 -6.45 2.33
N LEU A 24 -8.06 -7.16 1.71
CA LEU A 24 -6.74 -7.42 2.30
C LEU A 24 -5.78 -6.30 1.95
N GLN A 25 -4.90 -5.93 2.88
CA GLN A 25 -3.84 -4.96 2.63
C GLN A 25 -2.48 -5.59 2.83
N THR A 26 -1.53 -5.26 1.96
CA THR A 26 -0.14 -5.64 2.15
C THR A 26 0.65 -4.46 2.73
N PRO A 27 1.40 -4.66 3.83
CA PRO A 27 2.28 -3.64 4.38
C PRO A 27 3.32 -3.18 3.35
N ALA A 28 3.72 -1.91 3.45
CA ALA A 28 4.65 -1.30 2.49
C ALA A 28 5.99 -2.04 2.39
N PHE A 29 6.54 -2.50 3.50
CA PHE A 29 7.81 -3.23 3.51
C PHE A 29 7.76 -4.57 2.79
N LEU A 30 6.58 -5.18 2.68
CA LEU A 30 6.38 -6.50 2.08
C LEU A 30 5.98 -6.43 0.59
N CYS A 31 5.88 -5.26 0.00
CA CYS A 31 5.42 -5.09 -1.38
C CYS A 31 6.31 -5.78 -2.43
N ARG A 32 7.55 -6.11 -2.10
CA ARG A 32 8.48 -6.83 -2.96
C ARG A 32 8.62 -8.33 -2.65
N GLN A 33 7.96 -8.83 -1.61
CA GLN A 33 8.00 -10.24 -1.21
C GLN A 33 7.09 -11.07 -2.14
N THR A 34 7.67 -11.73 -3.13
CA THR A 34 6.94 -12.40 -4.21
C THR A 34 5.93 -13.43 -3.67
N ASP A 35 6.39 -14.33 -2.80
CA ASP A 35 5.53 -15.41 -2.28
C ASP A 35 4.37 -14.85 -1.45
N PHE A 36 4.62 -13.78 -0.69
CA PHE A 36 3.60 -13.11 0.08
C PHE A 36 2.58 -12.40 -0.83
N ILE A 37 3.03 -11.65 -1.83
CA ILE A 37 2.14 -10.97 -2.80
C ILE A 37 1.28 -12.00 -3.54
N ASN A 38 1.86 -13.10 -3.99
CA ASN A 38 1.14 -14.18 -4.66
C ASN A 38 0.09 -14.80 -3.74
N ALA A 39 0.43 -15.10 -2.49
CA ALA A 39 -0.50 -15.68 -1.52
C ALA A 39 -1.70 -14.76 -1.25
N VAL A 40 -1.46 -13.46 -1.08
CA VAL A 40 -2.54 -12.50 -0.84
C VAL A 40 -3.40 -12.31 -2.10
N ALA A 41 -2.78 -12.22 -3.28
CA ALA A 41 -3.49 -12.05 -4.56
C ALA A 41 -4.42 -13.23 -4.88
N THR A 42 -4.03 -14.46 -4.50
CA THR A 42 -4.83 -15.67 -4.72
C THR A 42 -5.95 -15.90 -3.69
N SER A 43 -6.10 -15.02 -2.70
CA SER A 43 -7.15 -15.12 -1.67
C SER A 43 -8.57 -14.96 -2.20
N GLY A 44 -8.74 -14.46 -3.44
CA GLY A 44 -10.05 -14.13 -4.02
C GLY A 44 -10.65 -12.80 -3.54
N LYS A 45 -10.00 -12.11 -2.60
CA LYS A 45 -10.45 -10.81 -2.10
C LYS A 45 -9.78 -9.66 -2.88
N PRO A 46 -10.37 -8.46 -2.91
CA PRO A 46 -9.65 -7.26 -3.30
C PRO A 46 -8.41 -7.05 -2.43
N VAL A 47 -7.30 -6.65 -3.05
CA VAL A 47 -6.00 -6.46 -2.38
C VAL A 47 -5.49 -5.06 -2.58
N ASN A 48 -5.30 -4.32 -1.50
CA ASN A 48 -4.66 -3.01 -1.49
C ASN A 48 -3.15 -3.18 -1.22
N ILE A 49 -2.32 -2.94 -2.23
CA ILE A 49 -0.86 -3.09 -2.12
C ILE A 49 -0.24 -1.73 -1.84
N LYS A 50 0.27 -1.54 -0.62
CA LYS A 50 0.99 -0.32 -0.23
C LYS A 50 2.35 -0.27 -0.92
N LYS A 51 2.63 0.83 -1.61
CA LYS A 51 3.96 1.08 -2.19
C LYS A 51 4.98 1.23 -1.07
N GLY A 52 6.09 0.49 -1.17
CA GLY A 52 7.22 0.64 -0.25
C GLY A 52 7.80 2.05 -0.30
N GLN A 53 8.26 2.56 0.85
CA GLN A 53 8.89 3.88 0.96
C GLN A 53 10.18 3.98 0.13
N PHE A 54 10.79 2.85 -0.16
CA PHE A 54 12.02 2.70 -0.95
C PHE A 54 11.76 2.52 -2.45
N LEU A 55 10.49 2.36 -2.86
CA LEU A 55 10.12 1.97 -4.22
C LEU A 55 9.71 3.20 -5.04
N ALA A 56 10.25 3.29 -6.27
CA ALA A 56 9.75 4.28 -7.22
C ALA A 56 8.31 3.94 -7.67
N PRO A 57 7.46 4.94 -7.92
CA PRO A 57 6.05 4.69 -8.26
C PRO A 57 5.89 3.86 -9.53
N GLY A 58 6.76 4.02 -10.53
CA GLY A 58 6.74 3.21 -11.76
C GLY A 58 7.03 1.72 -11.53
N ASP A 59 7.78 1.38 -10.49
CA ASP A 59 8.11 -0.01 -10.16
C ASP A 59 6.91 -0.79 -9.60
N MET A 60 5.85 -0.10 -9.20
CA MET A 60 4.60 -0.75 -8.81
C MET A 60 3.99 -1.57 -9.94
N LYS A 61 4.31 -1.24 -11.20
CA LYS A 61 3.90 -2.04 -12.35
C LYS A 61 4.35 -3.50 -12.23
N GLN A 62 5.59 -3.74 -11.79
CA GLN A 62 6.11 -5.10 -11.61
C GLN A 62 5.40 -5.84 -10.46
N VAL A 63 5.07 -5.13 -9.40
CA VAL A 63 4.32 -5.70 -8.26
C VAL A 63 2.91 -6.10 -8.71
N VAL A 64 2.22 -5.22 -9.44
CA VAL A 64 0.88 -5.49 -9.98
C VAL A 64 0.89 -6.64 -10.98
N THR A 65 1.86 -6.67 -11.92
CA THR A 65 2.00 -7.76 -12.89
C THR A 65 2.09 -9.10 -12.18
N LYS A 66 2.96 -9.21 -11.19
CA LYS A 66 3.13 -10.41 -10.39
C LYS A 66 1.83 -10.83 -9.68
N ALA A 67 1.13 -9.89 -9.06
CA ALA A 67 -0.13 -10.17 -8.38
C ALA A 67 -1.23 -10.65 -9.35
N LYS A 68 -1.33 -10.01 -10.53
CA LYS A 68 -2.29 -10.39 -11.56
C LYS A 68 -1.96 -11.73 -12.23
N GLU A 69 -0.69 -12.06 -12.39
CA GLU A 69 -0.28 -13.39 -12.87
C GLU A 69 -0.68 -14.48 -11.85
N ALA A 70 -0.45 -14.24 -10.57
CA ALA A 70 -0.79 -15.19 -9.52
C ALA A 70 -2.30 -15.42 -9.39
N ASN A 71 -3.13 -14.38 -9.53
CA ASN A 71 -4.57 -14.48 -9.35
C ASN A 71 -5.36 -14.84 -10.63
N GLY A 72 -4.66 -15.18 -11.71
CA GLY A 72 -5.29 -15.53 -12.98
C GLY A 72 -5.84 -14.33 -13.77
N GLY A 73 -5.32 -13.14 -13.53
CA GLY A 73 -5.70 -11.92 -14.23
C GLY A 73 -6.95 -11.22 -13.69
N LEU A 74 -7.39 -11.55 -12.47
CA LEU A 74 -8.52 -10.88 -11.84
C LEU A 74 -8.21 -9.39 -11.58
N ASP A 75 -9.20 -8.55 -11.85
CA ASP A 75 -9.09 -7.09 -11.69
C ASP A 75 -9.52 -6.66 -10.27
N ASN A 76 -8.83 -7.19 -9.26
CA ASN A 76 -9.11 -6.94 -7.85
C ASN A 76 -7.91 -6.35 -7.09
N ILE A 77 -6.91 -5.81 -7.82
CA ILE A 77 -5.72 -5.19 -7.23
C ILE A 77 -5.91 -3.67 -7.15
N ILE A 78 -5.58 -3.11 -6.01
CA ILE A 78 -5.55 -1.69 -5.71
C ILE A 78 -4.11 -1.33 -5.35
N VAL A 79 -3.61 -0.18 -5.74
CA VAL A 79 -2.27 0.31 -5.38
C VAL A 79 -2.36 1.53 -4.49
N CYS A 80 -1.47 1.62 -3.49
CA CYS A 80 -1.55 2.68 -2.49
C CYS A 80 -0.23 3.46 -2.39
N GLU A 81 -0.32 4.77 -2.60
CA GLU A 81 0.76 5.72 -2.29
C GLU A 81 0.71 6.08 -0.80
N ARG A 82 1.87 6.10 -0.15
CA ARG A 82 1.99 6.40 1.29
C ARG A 82 3.27 7.15 1.67
N GLY A 83 3.90 7.78 0.69
CA GLY A 83 5.16 8.50 0.85
C GLY A 83 6.40 7.64 0.56
N ALA A 84 7.47 8.33 0.26
CA ALA A 84 8.80 7.78 0.00
C ALA A 84 9.80 8.31 1.04
N SER A 85 10.79 7.50 1.40
CA SER A 85 11.84 7.91 2.33
C SER A 85 12.67 9.06 1.75
N PHE A 86 12.91 10.07 2.56
CA PHE A 86 13.74 11.21 2.25
C PHE A 86 14.74 11.44 3.40
N GLY A 87 15.92 10.84 3.28
CA GLY A 87 16.87 10.78 4.38
C GLY A 87 16.38 9.89 5.53
N TYR A 88 16.71 10.27 6.75
CA TYR A 88 16.33 9.55 7.98
C TYR A 88 15.03 10.11 8.56
N ASN A 89 14.16 9.22 9.03
CA ASN A 89 12.97 9.56 9.82
C ASN A 89 11.99 10.55 9.15
N THR A 90 12.08 10.72 7.82
CA THR A 90 11.24 11.66 7.07
C THR A 90 10.68 10.99 5.82
N LEU A 91 9.42 11.28 5.53
CA LEU A 91 8.75 10.86 4.30
C LEU A 91 8.33 12.08 3.49
N ILE A 92 8.34 11.94 2.17
CA ILE A 92 7.81 12.93 1.23
C ILE A 92 6.80 12.24 0.31
N SER A 93 5.68 12.91 0.06
CA SER A 93 4.70 12.49 -0.94
C SER A 93 4.96 13.22 -2.25
N ASP A 94 5.40 12.49 -3.26
CA ASP A 94 5.44 12.99 -4.63
C ASP A 94 4.06 12.81 -5.27
N MET A 95 3.31 13.90 -5.43
CA MET A 95 1.95 13.84 -5.99
C MET A 95 1.91 13.32 -7.43
N ARG A 96 3.03 13.37 -8.16
CA ARG A 96 3.15 12.74 -9.49
C ARG A 96 3.02 11.22 -9.42
N SER A 97 3.33 10.61 -8.27
CA SER A 97 3.22 9.16 -8.09
C SER A 97 1.80 8.66 -8.29
N LEU A 98 0.79 9.45 -7.97
CA LEU A 98 -0.61 9.09 -8.18
C LEU A 98 -0.91 8.89 -9.67
N SER A 99 -0.43 9.82 -10.51
CA SER A 99 -0.56 9.70 -11.97
C SER A 99 0.25 8.53 -12.53
N ILE A 100 1.51 8.38 -12.09
CA ILE A 100 2.41 7.30 -12.55
C ILE A 100 1.84 5.92 -12.19
N MET A 101 1.30 5.76 -10.99
CA MET A 101 0.72 4.47 -10.57
C MET A 101 -0.59 4.13 -11.30
N ARG A 102 -1.30 5.10 -11.87
CA ARG A 102 -2.46 4.82 -12.74
C ARG A 102 -2.10 4.03 -14.01
N ASP A 103 -0.83 4.09 -14.45
CA ASP A 103 -0.35 3.29 -15.59
C ASP A 103 -0.34 1.78 -15.31
N THR A 104 -0.57 1.37 -14.05
CA THR A 104 -0.82 -0.03 -13.69
C THR A 104 -2.21 -0.52 -14.09
N ASN A 105 -3.10 0.38 -14.51
CA ASN A 105 -4.54 0.12 -14.72
C ASN A 105 -5.25 -0.42 -13.47
N CYS A 106 -4.79 -0.03 -12.28
CA CYS A 106 -5.42 -0.33 -11.00
C CYS A 106 -5.97 0.96 -10.37
N PRO A 107 -7.02 0.87 -9.53
CA PRO A 107 -7.39 1.98 -8.66
C PRO A 107 -6.21 2.41 -7.80
N VAL A 108 -6.04 3.73 -7.61
CA VAL A 108 -4.97 4.31 -6.80
C VAL A 108 -5.57 4.91 -5.54
N VAL A 109 -5.05 4.49 -4.39
CA VAL A 109 -5.39 5.03 -3.07
C VAL A 109 -4.25 5.91 -2.57
N PHE A 110 -4.56 7.00 -1.91
CA PHE A 110 -3.60 7.84 -1.22
C PHE A 110 -3.78 7.71 0.30
N ASP A 111 -2.77 7.17 0.98
CA ASP A 111 -2.74 7.08 2.44
C ASP A 111 -2.08 8.33 3.02
N ALA A 112 -2.88 9.37 3.21
CA ALA A 112 -2.42 10.66 3.72
C ALA A 112 -1.87 10.58 5.15
N THR A 113 -2.38 9.66 5.96
CA THR A 113 -1.95 9.51 7.36
C THR A 113 -0.51 9.00 7.45
N HIS A 114 -0.20 7.92 6.72
CA HIS A 114 1.18 7.39 6.72
C HIS A 114 2.14 8.26 5.93
N SER A 115 1.66 9.07 4.99
CA SER A 115 2.51 9.99 4.21
C SER A 115 3.19 11.07 5.06
N VAL A 116 2.63 11.42 6.20
CA VAL A 116 3.19 12.40 7.16
C VAL A 116 3.81 11.74 8.39
N GLN A 117 3.99 10.42 8.37
CA GLN A 117 4.63 9.69 9.46
C GLN A 117 6.13 10.02 9.53
N GLN A 118 6.67 10.03 10.73
CA GLN A 118 8.11 10.13 11.00
C GLN A 118 8.61 8.80 11.57
N PRO A 119 9.01 7.84 10.73
CA PRO A 119 9.43 6.52 11.20
C PRO A 119 10.61 6.62 12.16
N GLY A 120 10.46 6.07 13.38
CA GLY A 120 11.48 6.15 14.40
C GLY A 120 11.77 7.56 14.94
N GLY A 121 10.96 8.56 14.59
CA GLY A 121 11.20 9.97 14.96
C GLY A 121 11.11 10.26 16.45
N GLN A 122 10.61 9.32 17.26
CA GLN A 122 10.57 9.41 18.71
C GLN A 122 11.40 8.30 19.40
N GLY A 123 12.45 7.82 18.72
CA GLY A 123 13.33 6.78 19.26
C GLY A 123 12.72 5.38 19.15
N ASP A 124 12.01 4.94 20.16
CA ASP A 124 11.39 3.61 20.23
C ASP A 124 10.05 3.49 19.50
N LYS A 125 9.52 4.60 18.98
CA LYS A 125 8.24 4.65 18.23
C LYS A 125 8.26 5.68 17.11
N SER A 126 7.33 5.53 16.18
CA SER A 126 7.12 6.50 15.10
C SER A 126 6.40 7.73 15.60
N GLY A 127 6.86 8.90 15.15
CA GLY A 127 6.14 10.16 15.25
C GLY A 127 5.26 10.40 14.01
N GLY A 128 4.66 11.57 13.93
CA GLY A 128 3.87 11.99 12.77
C GLY A 128 3.52 13.47 12.85
N GLN A 129 3.23 14.05 11.69
CA GLN A 129 2.85 15.44 11.53
C GLN A 129 1.40 15.51 11.03
N SER A 130 0.48 15.01 11.87
CA SER A 130 -0.95 14.84 11.53
C SER A 130 -1.65 16.14 11.10
N GLU A 131 -1.12 17.29 11.50
CA GLU A 131 -1.58 18.62 11.09
C GLU A 131 -1.51 18.85 9.57
N PHE A 132 -0.66 18.10 8.85
CA PHE A 132 -0.55 18.19 7.39
C PHE A 132 -1.49 17.26 6.63
N VAL A 133 -2.16 16.32 7.29
CA VAL A 133 -3.09 15.37 6.63
C VAL A 133 -4.20 16.10 5.84
N PRO A 134 -4.89 17.12 6.40
CA PRO A 134 -5.92 17.82 5.64
C PRO A 134 -5.41 18.51 4.38
N TRP A 135 -4.18 19.04 4.43
CA TRP A 135 -3.55 19.70 3.28
C TRP A 135 -3.21 18.70 2.17
N GLN A 136 -2.70 17.53 2.53
CA GLN A 136 -2.41 16.49 1.57
C GLN A 136 -3.68 15.92 0.92
N VAL A 137 -4.73 15.72 1.70
CA VAL A 137 -6.03 15.28 1.17
C VAL A 137 -6.58 16.31 0.19
N GLY A 138 -6.52 17.60 0.54
CA GLY A 138 -6.95 18.68 -0.35
C GLY A 138 -6.16 18.77 -1.66
N ALA A 139 -4.91 18.31 -1.68
CA ALA A 139 -4.07 18.32 -2.87
C ALA A 139 -4.38 17.19 -3.87
N VAL A 140 -5.13 16.16 -3.47
CA VAL A 140 -5.49 15.01 -4.33
C VAL A 140 -6.95 15.01 -4.78
N MET A 141 -7.76 15.91 -4.25
CA MET A 141 -9.15 16.13 -4.68
C MET A 141 -9.22 17.08 -5.87
#